data_ecd4c2c22af41e9a842e209338c37bb9
#
_entry.id   ecd4c2c22af41e9a842e209338c37bb9
#
_cell.length_a   1.000
_cell.length_b   1.000
_cell.length_c   1.000
_cell.angle_alpha   90.00
_cell.angle_beta   90.00
_cell.angle_gamma   90.00
#
_symmetry.space_group_name_H-M   'P 1'
#
loop_
_entity.id
_entity.type
_entity.pdbx_description
1 polymer ?
#
loop_
_entity_poly.entity_id
_entity_poly.type
_entity_poly.pdbx_seq_one_letter_code
_entity_poly.pdbx_strand_id
1 'polypeptide(L)'
;MRDTAPKKKRRDAKFWVDLVSCFLIPAYTLLFAGSVEWLGTNFSVLAVTGRNHYRGFVLWGLLAGGFFLVMAFQIAKTFWMPGIRGALRLLALAACACLACAVTMPYLPDFFPRVAWLHVVWAFAACVLMMLAILLAAACAWREDHRRFAPLLAAWLGIVLGSALLFAAAGMVSSALEVFFTISASLLVRQLWLRRRG
;
A
#
# COMPACT_ATOMS: atom_id res chain seq x y z
N MET A 1 -11.83 -25.45 -0.33
CA MET A 1 -11.62 -25.68 1.11
C MET A 1 -12.23 -24.52 1.86
N ARG A 2 -13.46 -24.68 2.43
CA ARG A 2 -14.12 -23.61 3.20
C ARG A 2 -13.39 -23.44 4.53
N ASP A 3 -13.05 -22.19 4.86
CA ASP A 3 -12.38 -21.81 6.10
C ASP A 3 -13.32 -22.12 7.30
N THR A 4 -13.05 -23.19 8.03
CA THR A 4 -13.83 -23.66 9.17
C THR A 4 -13.49 -22.94 10.49
N ALA A 5 -12.86 -21.75 10.40
CA ALA A 5 -12.57 -20.96 11.56
C ALA A 5 -13.83 -20.63 12.36
N PRO A 6 -13.83 -20.73 13.69
CA PRO A 6 -15.00 -20.44 14.51
C PRO A 6 -15.48 -18.99 14.24
N LYS A 7 -16.80 -18.80 14.17
CA LYS A 7 -17.44 -17.51 13.81
C LYS A 7 -16.88 -16.31 14.57
N LYS A 8 -16.50 -16.48 15.84
CA LYS A 8 -15.87 -15.45 16.69
C LYS A 8 -14.53 -14.99 16.11
N LYS A 9 -13.63 -15.92 15.77
CA LYS A 9 -12.27 -15.60 15.22
C LYS A 9 -12.37 -14.87 13.86
N ARG A 10 -13.37 -15.20 13.04
CA ARG A 10 -13.61 -14.52 11.76
C ARG A 10 -14.11 -13.08 11.98
N ARG A 11 -14.96 -12.85 12.98
CA ARG A 11 -15.46 -11.52 13.34
C ARG A 11 -14.34 -10.63 13.88
N ASP A 12 -13.50 -11.18 14.75
CA ASP A 12 -12.37 -10.45 15.32
C ASP A 12 -11.34 -10.07 14.23
N ALA A 13 -11.03 -10.99 13.30
CA ALA A 13 -10.14 -10.69 12.18
C ALA A 13 -10.69 -9.59 11.26
N LYS A 14 -12.02 -9.60 10.98
CA LYS A 14 -12.66 -8.54 10.21
C LYS A 14 -12.57 -7.20 10.93
N PHE A 15 -12.88 -7.17 12.21
CA PHE A 15 -12.78 -5.95 13.03
C PHE A 15 -11.38 -5.32 12.94
N TRP A 16 -10.32 -6.11 13.11
CA TRP A 16 -8.95 -5.60 13.01
C TRP A 16 -8.58 -5.09 11.62
N VAL A 17 -9.00 -5.79 10.57
CA VAL A 17 -8.78 -5.34 9.20
C VAL A 17 -9.52 -4.03 8.93
N ASP A 18 -10.78 -3.92 9.37
CA ASP A 18 -11.58 -2.70 9.23
C ASP A 18 -10.96 -1.53 10.00
N LEU A 19 -10.54 -1.76 11.26
CA LEU A 19 -9.91 -0.75 12.11
C LEU A 19 -8.62 -0.21 11.47
N VAL A 20 -7.75 -1.09 10.98
CA VAL A 20 -6.47 -0.66 10.41
C VAL A 20 -6.68 0.04 9.07
N SER A 21 -7.46 -0.55 8.15
CA SER A 21 -7.60 -0.02 6.78
C SER A 21 -8.52 1.20 6.64
N CYS A 22 -9.58 1.30 7.49
CA CYS A 22 -10.55 2.38 7.39
C CYS A 22 -10.28 3.52 8.39
N PHE A 23 -9.47 3.29 9.43
CA PHE A 23 -9.23 4.31 10.47
C PHE A 23 -7.74 4.57 10.67
N LEU A 24 -6.94 3.59 11.08
CA LEU A 24 -5.56 3.85 11.47
C LEU A 24 -4.69 4.33 10.31
N ILE A 25 -4.71 3.65 9.16
CA ILE A 25 -3.94 4.08 7.98
C ILE A 25 -4.44 5.44 7.48
N PRO A 26 -5.74 5.65 7.18
CA PRO A 26 -6.21 6.96 6.73
C PRO A 26 -5.91 8.08 7.73
N ALA A 27 -6.25 7.89 9.00
CA ALA A 27 -6.03 8.91 10.02
C ALA A 27 -4.54 9.27 10.17
N TYR A 28 -3.68 8.25 10.26
CA TYR A 28 -2.24 8.51 10.40
C TYR A 28 -1.65 9.15 9.15
N THR A 29 -2.04 8.70 7.95
CA THR A 29 -1.57 9.26 6.68
C THR A 29 -1.98 10.73 6.54
N LEU A 30 -3.22 11.07 6.88
CA LEU A 30 -3.72 12.45 6.85
C LEU A 30 -3.05 13.33 7.92
N LEU A 31 -2.89 12.82 9.14
CA LEU A 31 -2.19 13.53 10.21
C LEU A 31 -0.72 13.78 9.88
N PHE A 32 -0.05 12.81 9.24
CA PHE A 32 1.34 12.97 8.82
C PHE A 32 1.48 13.96 7.66
N ALA A 33 0.55 13.95 6.68
CA ALA A 33 0.50 14.95 5.62
C ALA A 33 0.28 16.37 6.19
N GLY A 34 -0.47 16.50 7.26
CA GLY A 34 -0.72 17.77 7.92
C GLY A 34 -1.41 18.81 7.03
N SER A 35 -1.16 20.10 7.33
CA SER A 35 -1.70 21.25 6.61
C SER A 35 -0.75 21.86 5.57
N VAL A 36 0.23 21.08 5.10
CA VAL A 36 1.21 21.54 4.11
C VAL A 36 0.60 21.64 2.71
N GLU A 37 1.32 22.27 1.81
CA GLU A 37 0.95 22.35 0.39
C GLU A 37 1.05 20.96 -0.27
N TRP A 38 -0.08 20.28 -0.39
CA TRP A 38 -0.18 18.87 -0.76
C TRP A 38 0.37 18.52 -2.15
N LEU A 39 0.39 19.50 -3.08
CA LEU A 39 0.92 19.30 -4.42
C LEU A 39 2.39 19.69 -4.55
N GLY A 40 2.90 20.57 -3.66
CA GLY A 40 4.27 21.09 -3.70
C GLY A 40 5.26 20.38 -2.79
N THR A 41 4.81 19.42 -1.95
CA THR A 41 5.67 18.63 -1.06
C THR A 41 5.34 17.17 -1.07
N ASN A 42 6.18 16.34 -0.44
CA ASN A 42 5.97 14.91 -0.25
C ASN A 42 6.39 14.45 1.15
N PHE A 43 6.03 13.22 1.51
CA PHE A 43 6.32 12.65 2.82
C PHE A 43 7.82 12.56 3.13
N SER A 44 8.64 12.35 2.11
CA SER A 44 10.10 12.27 2.28
C SER A 44 10.70 13.64 2.62
N VAL A 45 10.19 14.73 2.03
CA VAL A 45 10.56 16.11 2.38
C VAL A 45 10.08 16.43 3.79
N LEU A 46 8.81 16.09 4.13
CA LEU A 46 8.28 16.27 5.48
C LEU A 46 9.13 15.54 6.53
N ALA A 47 9.60 14.34 6.22
CA ALA A 47 10.42 13.55 7.13
C ALA A 47 11.73 14.25 7.54
N VAL A 48 12.31 15.07 6.67
CA VAL A 48 13.60 15.76 6.93
C VAL A 48 13.43 17.20 7.42
N THR A 49 12.24 17.79 7.36
CA THR A 49 12.01 19.21 7.70
C THR A 49 11.64 19.46 9.17
N GLY A 50 11.43 18.44 10.02
CA GLY A 50 10.99 18.61 11.41
C GLY A 50 11.63 17.67 12.40
N ARG A 51 11.71 18.11 13.66
CA ARG A 51 12.45 17.44 14.76
C ARG A 51 12.03 15.98 15.06
N ASN A 52 10.77 15.61 14.79
CA ASN A 52 10.23 14.26 15.02
C ASN A 52 9.57 13.67 13.76
N HIS A 53 9.62 14.34 12.64
CA HIS A 53 8.92 13.93 11.42
C HIS A 53 9.51 12.65 10.85
N TYR A 54 10.82 12.42 10.96
CA TYR A 54 11.44 11.17 10.52
C TYR A 54 10.87 9.95 11.26
N ARG A 55 10.67 10.04 12.59
CA ARG A 55 10.03 8.95 13.36
C ARG A 55 8.59 8.70 12.90
N GLY A 56 7.87 9.79 12.63
CA GLY A 56 6.51 9.70 12.06
C GLY A 56 6.50 9.01 10.71
N PHE A 57 7.44 9.34 9.82
CA PHE A 57 7.60 8.71 8.52
C PHE A 57 7.91 7.20 8.62
N VAL A 58 8.84 6.83 9.50
CA VAL A 58 9.14 5.42 9.78
C VAL A 58 7.90 4.69 10.31
N LEU A 59 7.16 5.28 11.23
CA LEU A 59 5.93 4.68 11.77
C LEU A 59 4.84 4.54 10.70
N TRP A 60 4.69 5.54 9.82
CA TRP A 60 3.80 5.44 8.66
C TRP A 60 4.19 4.27 7.74
N GLY A 61 5.48 4.14 7.41
CA GLY A 61 5.99 3.05 6.60
C GLY A 61 5.77 1.68 7.23
N LEU A 62 5.98 1.55 8.54
CA LEU A 62 5.72 0.32 9.29
C LEU A 62 4.24 -0.02 9.34
N LEU A 63 3.37 0.97 9.57
CA LEU A 63 1.92 0.78 9.63
C LEU A 63 1.37 0.35 8.26
N ALA A 64 1.66 1.12 7.21
CA ALA A 64 1.18 0.84 5.86
C ALA A 64 1.84 -0.41 5.27
N GLY A 65 3.17 -0.50 5.29
CA GLY A 65 3.92 -1.64 4.76
C GLY A 65 3.58 -2.93 5.50
N GLY A 66 3.52 -2.90 6.83
CA GLY A 66 3.12 -4.04 7.65
C GLY A 66 1.70 -4.52 7.35
N PHE A 67 0.75 -3.60 7.19
CA PHE A 67 -0.61 -3.94 6.78
C PHE A 67 -0.63 -4.63 5.41
N PHE A 68 0.00 -4.05 4.39
CA PHE A 68 0.04 -4.62 3.04
C PHE A 68 0.69 -6.00 3.03
N LEU A 69 1.80 -6.18 3.76
CA LEU A 69 2.48 -7.47 3.88
C LEU A 69 1.58 -8.54 4.50
N VAL A 70 0.99 -8.25 5.66
CA VAL A 70 0.09 -9.18 6.35
C VAL A 70 -1.10 -9.53 5.46
N MET A 71 -1.71 -8.54 4.81
CA MET A 71 -2.86 -8.76 3.95
C MET A 71 -2.51 -9.57 2.70
N ALA A 72 -1.37 -9.31 2.06
CA ALA A 72 -0.90 -10.10 0.93
C ALA A 72 -0.71 -11.58 1.31
N PHE A 73 -0.13 -11.86 2.48
CA PHE A 73 0.02 -13.23 2.99
C PHE A 73 -1.33 -13.89 3.32
N GLN A 74 -2.29 -13.12 3.87
CA GLN A 74 -3.63 -13.65 4.15
C GLN A 74 -4.41 -13.92 2.86
N ILE A 75 -4.30 -13.04 1.87
CA ILE A 75 -4.93 -13.22 0.55
C ILE A 75 -4.27 -14.40 -0.18
N ALA A 76 -2.95 -14.51 -0.15
CA ALA A 76 -2.23 -15.62 -0.78
C ALA A 76 -2.73 -16.99 -0.28
N LYS A 77 -3.05 -17.12 1.03
CA LYS A 77 -3.59 -18.38 1.61
C LYS A 77 -4.93 -18.79 1.00
N THR A 78 -5.68 -17.88 0.38
CA THR A 78 -6.99 -18.18 -0.20
C THR A 78 -6.91 -18.79 -1.60
N PHE A 79 -5.75 -18.73 -2.26
CA PHE A 79 -5.52 -19.37 -3.54
C PHE A 79 -5.04 -20.81 -3.34
N TRP A 80 -5.52 -21.73 -4.15
CA TRP A 80 -5.11 -23.13 -4.06
C TRP A 80 -3.78 -23.42 -4.79
N MET A 81 -3.46 -22.64 -5.86
CA MET A 81 -2.25 -22.81 -6.68
C MET A 81 -1.00 -22.34 -5.93
N PRO A 82 0.01 -23.22 -5.72
CA PRO A 82 1.24 -22.87 -5.00
C PRO A 82 2.02 -21.74 -5.67
N GLY A 83 2.07 -21.72 -7.01
CA GLY A 83 2.77 -20.68 -7.77
C GLY A 83 2.21 -19.27 -7.52
N ILE A 84 0.88 -19.12 -7.52
CA ILE A 84 0.23 -17.83 -7.24
C ILE A 84 0.53 -17.41 -5.80
N ARG A 85 0.44 -18.35 -4.84
CA ARG A 85 0.77 -18.05 -3.44
C ARG A 85 2.21 -17.60 -3.26
N GLY A 86 3.14 -18.28 -3.94
CA GLY A 86 4.56 -17.93 -3.93
C GLY A 86 4.81 -16.55 -4.53
N ALA A 87 4.27 -16.28 -5.72
CA ALA A 87 4.41 -15.01 -6.42
C ALA A 87 3.86 -13.83 -5.61
N LEU A 88 2.66 -13.96 -5.03
CA LEU A 88 2.07 -12.91 -4.18
C LEU A 88 2.93 -12.58 -2.96
N ARG A 89 3.45 -13.61 -2.28
CA ARG A 89 4.31 -13.41 -1.11
C ARG A 89 5.65 -12.79 -1.50
N LEU A 90 6.25 -13.24 -2.61
CA LEU A 90 7.51 -12.70 -3.09
C LEU A 90 7.38 -11.24 -3.49
N LEU A 91 6.35 -10.87 -4.26
CA LEU A 91 6.09 -9.48 -4.63
C LEU A 91 5.86 -8.58 -3.41
N ALA A 92 5.07 -9.04 -2.43
CA ALA A 92 4.83 -8.28 -1.21
C ALA A 92 6.09 -8.13 -0.35
N LEU A 93 6.90 -9.17 -0.21
CA LEU A 93 8.19 -9.11 0.51
C LEU A 93 9.16 -8.16 -0.20
N ALA A 94 9.29 -8.26 -1.51
CA ALA A 94 10.13 -7.38 -2.30
C ALA A 94 9.67 -5.91 -2.20
N ALA A 95 8.36 -5.67 -2.28
CA ALA A 95 7.79 -4.33 -2.09
C ALA A 95 8.12 -3.75 -0.70
N CYS A 96 7.94 -4.55 0.36
CA CYS A 96 8.26 -4.12 1.73
C CYS A 96 9.77 -3.92 1.94
N ALA A 97 10.62 -4.73 1.33
CA ALA A 97 12.07 -4.54 1.38
C ALA A 97 12.48 -3.23 0.68
N CYS A 98 11.93 -2.96 -0.52
CA CYS A 98 12.14 -1.68 -1.20
C CYS A 98 11.64 -0.48 -0.38
N LEU A 99 10.46 -0.59 0.26
CA LEU A 99 9.94 0.44 1.14
C LEU A 99 10.86 0.67 2.36
N ALA A 100 11.36 -0.39 2.98
CA ALA A 100 12.30 -0.29 4.09
C ALA A 100 13.60 0.41 3.66
N CYS A 101 14.16 0.07 2.48
CA CYS A 101 15.29 0.78 1.91
C CYS A 101 14.99 2.26 1.69
N ALA A 102 13.83 2.60 1.10
CA ALA A 102 13.44 3.99 0.90
C ALA A 102 13.32 4.75 2.23
N VAL A 103 12.58 4.20 3.20
CA VAL A 103 12.35 4.87 4.50
C VAL A 103 13.64 5.08 5.29
N THR A 104 14.65 4.21 5.15
CA THR A 104 15.94 4.35 5.84
C THR A 104 16.90 5.33 5.16
N MET A 105 16.66 5.71 3.91
CA MET A 105 17.49 6.66 3.16
C MET A 105 16.90 8.07 3.28
N PRO A 106 17.65 9.07 3.82
CA PRO A 106 17.14 10.43 3.89
C PRO A 106 17.04 11.05 2.50
N TYR A 107 15.95 11.78 2.24
CA TYR A 107 15.78 12.54 1.00
C TYR A 107 16.34 13.94 1.15
N LEU A 108 17.65 14.10 0.89
CA LEU A 108 18.41 15.35 0.98
C LEU A 108 19.18 15.59 -0.34
N PRO A 109 18.49 15.99 -1.42
CA PRO A 109 19.08 16.08 -2.76
C PRO A 109 20.24 17.08 -2.85
N ASP A 110 20.20 18.18 -2.09
CA ASP A 110 21.25 19.21 -2.10
C ASP A 110 22.55 18.74 -1.43
N PHE A 111 22.47 17.82 -0.46
CA PHE A 111 23.63 17.30 0.26
C PHE A 111 24.09 15.94 -0.26
N PHE A 112 23.15 15.05 -0.60
CA PHE A 112 23.41 13.67 -0.98
C PHE A 112 22.59 13.28 -2.22
N PRO A 113 22.88 13.82 -3.43
CA PRO A 113 22.05 13.63 -4.61
C PRO A 113 21.90 12.15 -5.02
N ARG A 114 22.96 11.33 -4.87
CA ARG A 114 22.90 9.88 -5.17
C ARG A 114 22.00 9.12 -4.20
N VAL A 115 22.05 9.46 -2.90
CA VAL A 115 21.19 8.80 -1.89
C VAL A 115 19.74 9.21 -2.10
N ALA A 116 19.47 10.48 -2.39
CA ALA A 116 18.14 10.98 -2.71
C ALA A 116 17.56 10.30 -3.97
N TRP A 117 18.36 10.11 -5.02
CA TRP A 117 17.95 9.37 -6.20
C TRP A 117 17.61 7.91 -5.89
N LEU A 118 18.46 7.21 -5.12
CA LEU A 118 18.20 5.84 -4.68
C LEU A 118 16.92 5.73 -3.84
N HIS A 119 16.68 6.70 -2.93
CA HIS A 119 15.43 6.78 -2.17
C HIS A 119 14.21 6.77 -3.10
N VAL A 120 14.21 7.64 -4.14
CA VAL A 120 13.10 7.71 -5.11
C VAL A 120 12.93 6.40 -5.87
N VAL A 121 14.03 5.78 -6.32
CA VAL A 121 13.98 4.49 -7.04
C VAL A 121 13.39 3.39 -6.15
N TRP A 122 13.81 3.28 -4.90
CA TRP A 122 13.30 2.28 -3.98
C TRP A 122 11.83 2.53 -3.61
N ALA A 123 11.44 3.79 -3.39
CA ALA A 123 10.04 4.15 -3.11
C ALA A 123 9.13 3.82 -4.31
N PHE A 124 9.56 4.15 -5.53
CA PHE A 124 8.83 3.82 -6.76
C PHE A 124 8.72 2.30 -6.96
N ALA A 125 9.84 1.57 -6.80
CA ALA A 125 9.83 0.12 -6.91
C ALA A 125 8.89 -0.54 -5.89
N ALA A 126 8.85 -0.05 -4.65
CA ALA A 126 7.93 -0.53 -3.62
C ALA A 126 6.47 -0.39 -4.05
N CYS A 127 6.08 0.78 -4.57
CA CYS A 127 4.72 1.03 -5.06
C CYS A 127 4.36 0.13 -6.24
N VAL A 128 5.25 0.03 -7.25
CA VAL A 128 5.01 -0.81 -8.44
C VAL A 128 4.87 -2.28 -8.07
N LEU A 129 5.79 -2.82 -7.26
CA LEU A 129 5.74 -4.21 -6.82
C LEU A 129 4.47 -4.52 -6.00
N MET A 130 4.05 -3.61 -5.13
CA MET A 130 2.81 -3.78 -4.37
C MET A 130 1.58 -3.73 -5.27
N MET A 131 1.52 -2.80 -6.22
CA MET A 131 0.41 -2.73 -7.19
C MET A 131 0.36 -3.95 -8.10
N LEU A 132 1.51 -4.52 -8.50
CA LEU A 132 1.57 -5.79 -9.23
C LEU A 132 1.06 -6.96 -8.37
N ALA A 133 1.38 -7.00 -7.08
CA ALA A 133 0.84 -8.02 -6.18
C ALA A 133 -0.69 -7.93 -6.08
N ILE A 134 -1.24 -6.71 -5.92
CA ILE A 134 -2.69 -6.49 -5.85
C ILE A 134 -3.34 -6.86 -7.19
N LEU A 135 -2.76 -6.47 -8.33
CA LEU A 135 -3.24 -6.83 -9.66
C LEU A 135 -3.28 -8.35 -9.85
N LEU A 136 -2.19 -9.04 -9.54
CA LEU A 136 -2.11 -10.49 -9.64
C LEU A 136 -3.21 -11.16 -8.83
N ALA A 137 -3.40 -10.73 -7.57
CA ALA A 137 -4.44 -11.29 -6.70
C ALA A 137 -5.86 -11.00 -7.22
N ALA A 138 -6.12 -9.77 -7.69
CA ALA A 138 -7.41 -9.37 -8.24
C ALA A 138 -7.71 -10.07 -9.56
N ALA A 139 -6.73 -10.18 -10.46
CA ALA A 139 -6.87 -10.86 -11.76
C ALA A 139 -7.10 -12.37 -11.60
N CYS A 140 -6.36 -13.02 -10.70
CA CYS A 140 -6.60 -14.43 -10.40
C CYS A 140 -7.98 -14.66 -9.78
N ALA A 141 -8.42 -13.81 -8.87
CA ALA A 141 -9.76 -13.87 -8.30
C ALA A 141 -10.84 -13.60 -9.35
N TRP A 142 -10.62 -12.65 -10.25
CA TRP A 142 -11.53 -12.34 -11.35
C TRP A 142 -11.70 -13.53 -12.32
N ARG A 143 -10.66 -14.29 -12.59
CA ARG A 143 -10.76 -15.53 -13.39
C ARG A 143 -11.63 -16.59 -12.74
N GLU A 144 -11.71 -16.63 -11.41
CA GLU A 144 -12.57 -17.55 -10.66
C GLU A 144 -14.05 -17.10 -10.67
N ASP A 145 -14.30 -15.78 -10.53
CA ASP A 145 -15.65 -15.19 -10.52
C ASP A 145 -15.60 -13.75 -11.10
N HIS A 146 -15.91 -13.65 -12.39
CA HIS A 146 -15.87 -12.38 -13.13
C HIS A 146 -16.78 -11.32 -12.52
N ARG A 147 -18.03 -11.67 -12.16
CA ARG A 147 -19.01 -10.69 -11.66
C ARG A 147 -18.61 -10.14 -10.30
N ARG A 148 -18.11 -11.00 -9.44
CA ARG A 148 -17.77 -10.66 -8.07
C ARG A 148 -16.51 -9.79 -8.01
N PHE A 149 -15.52 -10.03 -8.87
CA PHE A 149 -14.20 -9.39 -8.76
C PHE A 149 -13.91 -8.32 -9.83
N ALA A 150 -14.73 -8.18 -10.88
CA ALA A 150 -14.58 -7.11 -11.87
C ALA A 150 -14.52 -5.69 -11.25
N PRO A 151 -15.35 -5.34 -10.24
CA PRO A 151 -15.26 -4.01 -9.62
C PRO A 151 -13.91 -3.74 -8.93
N LEU A 152 -13.20 -4.78 -8.48
CA LEU A 152 -11.88 -4.61 -7.85
C LEU A 152 -10.79 -4.33 -8.89
N LEU A 153 -10.86 -4.93 -10.09
CA LEU A 153 -9.98 -4.57 -11.20
C LEU A 153 -10.24 -3.14 -11.68
N ALA A 154 -11.50 -2.74 -11.77
CA ALA A 154 -11.85 -1.36 -12.11
C ALA A 154 -11.33 -0.37 -11.04
N ALA A 155 -11.47 -0.69 -9.76
CA ALA A 155 -10.91 0.11 -8.67
C ALA A 155 -9.38 0.17 -8.73
N TRP A 156 -8.71 -0.96 -9.01
CA TRP A 156 -7.25 -0.99 -9.21
C TRP A 156 -6.83 -0.05 -10.34
N LEU A 157 -7.50 -0.12 -11.50
CA LEU A 157 -7.24 0.78 -12.63
C LEU A 157 -7.49 2.24 -12.25
N GLY A 158 -8.58 2.52 -11.53
CA GLY A 158 -8.89 3.86 -11.01
C GLY A 158 -7.79 4.42 -10.10
N ILE A 159 -7.19 3.59 -9.24
CA ILE A 159 -6.07 3.99 -8.40
C ILE A 159 -4.83 4.32 -9.25
N VAL A 160 -4.51 3.49 -10.25
CA VAL A 160 -3.37 3.74 -11.16
C VAL A 160 -3.57 5.04 -11.94
N LEU A 161 -4.74 5.22 -12.56
CA LEU A 161 -5.06 6.43 -13.33
C LEU A 161 -5.10 7.68 -12.43
N GLY A 162 -5.73 7.60 -11.26
CA GLY A 162 -5.76 8.70 -10.29
C GLY A 162 -4.36 9.09 -9.81
N SER A 163 -3.50 8.11 -9.54
CA SER A 163 -2.09 8.35 -9.18
C SER A 163 -1.31 9.00 -10.32
N ALA A 164 -1.53 8.55 -11.56
CA ALA A 164 -0.89 9.14 -12.75
C ALA A 164 -1.35 10.60 -12.98
N LEU A 165 -2.65 10.88 -12.78
CA LEU A 165 -3.18 12.24 -12.89
C LEU A 165 -2.62 13.17 -11.80
N LEU A 166 -2.55 12.71 -10.56
CA LEU A 166 -1.94 13.48 -9.47
C LEU A 166 -0.45 13.73 -9.71
N PHE A 167 0.28 12.74 -10.21
CA PHE A 167 1.67 12.91 -10.60
C PHE A 167 1.82 13.93 -11.73
N ALA A 168 0.99 13.84 -12.77
CA ALA A 168 1.02 14.79 -13.90
C ALA A 168 0.67 16.22 -13.46
N ALA A 169 -0.30 16.39 -12.56
CA ALA A 169 -0.71 17.69 -12.05
C ALA A 169 0.36 18.35 -11.17
N ALA A 170 1.06 17.57 -10.34
CA ALA A 170 2.10 18.09 -9.45
C ALA A 170 3.50 18.14 -10.11
N GLY A 171 3.73 17.40 -11.18
CA GLY A 171 5.07 17.23 -11.79
C GLY A 171 6.06 16.43 -10.94
N MET A 172 5.60 15.89 -9.79
CA MET A 172 6.41 15.15 -8.83
C MET A 172 5.57 14.16 -8.03
N VAL A 173 6.22 13.24 -7.31
CA VAL A 173 5.53 12.48 -6.26
C VAL A 173 5.17 13.45 -5.14
N SER A 174 3.90 13.71 -4.95
CA SER A 174 3.37 14.70 -4.01
C SER A 174 2.67 14.04 -2.81
N SER A 175 2.53 14.78 -1.70
CA SER A 175 1.77 14.31 -0.53
C SER A 175 0.33 13.94 -0.91
N ALA A 176 -0.30 14.67 -1.84
CA ALA A 176 -1.62 14.33 -2.35
C ALA A 176 -1.65 12.93 -2.99
N LEU A 177 -0.62 12.60 -3.80
CA LEU A 177 -0.48 11.29 -4.42
C LEU A 177 -0.24 10.21 -3.36
N GLU A 178 0.65 10.44 -2.39
CA GLU A 178 0.98 9.49 -1.33
C GLU A 178 -0.23 9.20 -0.43
N VAL A 179 -1.02 10.24 -0.08
CA VAL A 179 -2.29 10.10 0.66
C VAL A 179 -3.31 9.30 -0.15
N PHE A 180 -3.56 9.71 -1.39
CA PHE A 180 -4.51 9.05 -2.28
C PHE A 180 -4.16 7.59 -2.48
N PHE A 181 -2.91 7.30 -2.84
CA PHE A 181 -2.42 5.95 -3.11
C PHE A 181 -2.54 5.06 -1.86
N THR A 182 -2.01 5.51 -0.72
CA THR A 182 -1.97 4.71 0.50
C THR A 182 -3.37 4.35 1.00
N ILE A 183 -4.28 5.32 1.03
CA ILE A 183 -5.65 5.10 1.49
C ILE A 183 -6.42 4.21 0.51
N SER A 184 -6.39 4.54 -0.78
CA SER A 184 -7.14 3.80 -1.81
C SER A 184 -6.66 2.36 -1.94
N ALA A 185 -5.34 2.13 -1.94
CA ALA A 185 -4.77 0.78 -2.00
C ALA A 185 -5.11 -0.03 -0.75
N SER A 186 -5.09 0.57 0.46
CA SER A 186 -5.46 -0.13 1.70
C SER A 186 -6.93 -0.58 1.68
N LEU A 187 -7.83 0.27 1.19
CA LEU A 187 -9.25 -0.06 1.04
C LEU A 187 -9.48 -1.13 -0.03
N LEU A 188 -8.76 -1.09 -1.14
CA LEU A 188 -8.83 -2.10 -2.19
C LEU A 188 -8.38 -3.47 -1.68
N VAL A 189 -7.26 -3.55 -0.98
CA VAL A 189 -6.74 -4.79 -0.38
C VAL A 189 -7.70 -5.35 0.66
N ARG A 190 -8.29 -4.49 1.50
CA ARG A 190 -9.37 -4.86 2.42
C ARG A 190 -10.56 -5.50 1.67
N GLN A 191 -11.07 -4.85 0.62
CA GLN A 191 -12.19 -5.35 -0.16
C GLN A 191 -11.88 -6.70 -0.84
N LEU A 192 -10.67 -6.84 -1.38
CA LEU A 192 -10.22 -8.09 -1.98
C LEU A 192 -10.22 -9.22 -0.93
N TRP A 193 -9.67 -8.97 0.26
CA TRP A 193 -9.65 -9.93 1.36
C TRP A 193 -11.06 -10.33 1.83
N LEU A 194 -11.96 -9.34 2.00
CA LEU A 194 -13.35 -9.59 2.40
C LEU A 194 -14.09 -10.47 1.38
N ARG A 195 -13.94 -10.15 0.08
CA ARG A 195 -14.59 -10.92 -0.99
C ARG A 195 -14.00 -12.32 -1.16
N ARG A 196 -12.71 -12.52 -0.85
CA ARG A 196 -12.08 -13.84 -0.89
C ARG A 196 -12.50 -14.75 0.26
N ARG A 197 -12.93 -14.20 1.38
CA ARG A 197 -13.36 -14.97 2.58
C ARG A 197 -14.87 -15.08 2.78
N GLY A 198 -15.67 -14.28 2.09
CA GLY A 198 -17.14 -14.38 2.07
C GLY A 198 -17.63 -15.33 1.02
#